data_18869412dde2f4c638d90cf72ff2e239
#
_entry.id   18869412dde2f4c638d90cf72ff2e239
#
_cell.length_a   1.000
_cell.length_b   1.000
_cell.length_c   1.000
_cell.angle_alpha   90.00
_cell.angle_beta   90.00
_cell.angle_gamma   90.00
#
_symmetry.space_group_name_H-M   'P 1'
#
loop_
_entity.id
_entity.type
_entity.pdbx_description
1 polymer ?
#
loop_
_entity_poly.entity_id
_entity_poly.type
_entity_poly.pdbx_seq_one_letter_code
_entity_poly.pdbx_strand_id
1 'polypeptide(L)'
;MKEVHKMKVIVFIKQIPDSSDVKLDENGNLIRSGVGTMINPVDKNALELGLALRDRFGGTVSAVTMGPPQAKDVLKRALFMGCDKAVLLSDRIFGGADTLATGYVLSMAAKKLGDFDLAIFGNKASDAETAQTGPVTAGFLGLPLGTSVDALELDGNAIVCRRSFTGGTETSKTALPAVITVTPAVNTPRFMTPANVIDGLKKGITVWNCADLGCDEAKCGVKG
;
A
#
# COMPACT_ATOMS: atom_id res chain seq x y z
N MET A 1 -19.64 -28.14 -4.97
CA MET A 1 -18.53 -27.38 -4.34
C MET A 1 -18.83 -25.90 -4.57
N LYS A 2 -18.96 -25.09 -3.54
CA LYS A 2 -19.06 -23.63 -3.72
C LYS A 2 -17.71 -23.16 -4.27
N GLU A 3 -17.74 -22.46 -5.39
CA GLU A 3 -16.55 -21.83 -5.96
C GLU A 3 -15.97 -20.87 -4.93
N VAL A 4 -14.74 -21.10 -4.50
CA VAL A 4 -14.08 -20.23 -3.52
C VAL A 4 -13.72 -18.94 -4.24
N HIS A 5 -14.29 -17.83 -3.82
CA HIS A 5 -13.97 -16.51 -4.38
C HIS A 5 -12.48 -16.21 -4.23
N LYS A 6 -11.78 -16.05 -5.36
CA LYS A 6 -10.35 -15.73 -5.40
C LYS A 6 -10.12 -14.25 -5.14
N MET A 7 -9.40 -13.93 -4.08
CA MET A 7 -9.17 -12.55 -3.64
C MET A 7 -8.17 -11.80 -4.54
N LYS A 8 -8.59 -10.69 -5.10
CA LYS A 8 -7.71 -9.75 -5.80
C LYS A 8 -7.42 -8.58 -4.89
N VAL A 9 -6.21 -8.51 -4.38
CA VAL A 9 -5.80 -7.51 -3.38
C VAL A 9 -4.80 -6.54 -3.98
N ILE A 10 -5.03 -5.24 -3.77
CA ILE A 10 -4.06 -4.18 -4.03
C ILE A 10 -3.49 -3.73 -2.70
N VAL A 11 -2.18 -3.67 -2.57
CA VAL A 11 -1.53 -3.13 -1.38
C VAL A 11 -0.71 -1.91 -1.78
N PHE A 12 -1.05 -0.77 -1.21
CA PHE A 12 -0.30 0.46 -1.40
C PHE A 12 0.79 0.56 -0.35
N ILE A 13 2.02 0.75 -0.80
CA ILE A 13 3.19 0.84 0.07
C ILE A 13 3.95 2.13 -0.18
N LYS A 14 4.60 2.66 0.85
CA LYS A 14 5.42 3.87 0.75
C LYS A 14 6.89 3.56 1.00
N GLN A 15 7.74 4.13 0.16
CA GLN A 15 9.17 4.23 0.43
C GLN A 15 9.41 5.35 1.43
N ILE A 16 10.11 5.05 2.50
CA ILE A 16 10.55 6.02 3.49
C ILE A 16 12.07 5.93 3.68
N PRO A 17 12.74 6.99 4.16
CA PRO A 17 14.13 6.90 4.59
C PRO A 17 14.28 5.85 5.71
N ASP A 18 15.38 5.10 5.68
CA ASP A 18 15.76 4.24 6.79
C ASP A 18 16.37 5.12 7.89
N SER A 19 15.60 5.37 8.96
CA SER A 19 16.01 6.25 10.04
C SER A 19 17.20 5.71 10.86
N SER A 20 17.57 4.44 10.70
CA SER A 20 18.76 3.86 11.33
C SER A 20 20.08 4.35 10.68
N ASP A 21 20.02 4.84 9.45
CA ASP A 21 21.18 5.30 8.66
C ASP A 21 21.30 6.84 8.59
N VAL A 22 20.58 7.55 9.45
CA VAL A 22 20.62 9.03 9.47
C VAL A 22 21.97 9.53 9.94
N LYS A 23 22.70 10.22 9.07
CA LYS A 23 23.93 10.94 9.38
C LYS A 23 23.66 12.44 9.43
N LEU A 24 24.33 13.10 10.38
CA LEU A 24 24.33 14.56 10.46
C LEU A 24 25.60 15.10 9.82
N ASP A 25 25.51 16.26 9.16
CA ASP A 25 26.69 17.02 8.73
C ASP A 25 27.36 17.74 9.92
N GLU A 26 28.47 18.40 9.69
CA GLU A 26 29.22 19.13 10.71
C GLU A 26 28.42 20.28 11.36
N ASN A 27 27.30 20.68 10.74
CA ASN A 27 26.40 21.74 11.23
C ASN A 27 25.15 21.16 11.89
N GLY A 28 25.04 19.81 12.04
CA GLY A 28 23.89 19.15 12.64
C GLY A 28 22.70 18.98 11.71
N ASN A 29 22.84 19.22 10.40
CA ASN A 29 21.77 19.00 9.43
C ASN A 29 21.78 17.55 8.94
N LEU A 30 20.61 17.03 8.64
CA LEU A 30 20.42 15.69 8.10
C LEU A 30 21.05 15.55 6.70
N ILE A 31 22.05 14.67 6.58
CA ILE A 31 22.60 14.25 5.29
C ILE A 31 21.61 13.25 4.67
N ARG A 32 20.82 13.71 3.70
CA ARG A 32 19.84 12.86 2.99
C ARG A 32 20.44 12.05 1.85
N SER A 33 21.64 12.39 1.39
CA SER A 33 22.36 11.67 0.34
C SER A 33 22.99 10.39 0.90
N GLY A 34 22.64 9.24 0.31
CA GLY A 34 23.18 7.94 0.73
C GLY A 34 22.42 7.27 1.89
N VAL A 35 21.33 7.86 2.38
CA VAL A 35 20.45 7.20 3.36
C VAL A 35 19.74 6.05 2.68
N GLY A 36 19.81 4.85 3.27
CA GLY A 36 19.05 3.69 2.85
C GLY A 36 17.56 3.99 2.84
N THR A 37 16.81 3.24 2.06
CA THR A 37 15.35 3.36 2.04
C THR A 37 14.70 2.03 2.39
N MET A 38 13.52 2.10 3.00
CA MET A 38 12.77 0.93 3.43
C MET A 38 11.28 1.07 3.11
N ILE A 39 10.57 -0.05 3.12
CA ILE A 39 9.10 -0.04 3.14
C ILE A 39 8.66 0.54 4.48
N ASN A 40 7.71 1.46 4.48
CA ASN A 40 7.06 1.92 5.71
C ASN A 40 6.65 0.72 6.59
N PRO A 41 7.03 0.67 7.87
CA PRO A 41 6.83 -0.52 8.71
C PRO A 41 5.40 -1.05 8.69
N VAL A 42 4.40 -0.17 8.78
CA VAL A 42 2.99 -0.59 8.81
C VAL A 42 2.52 -1.10 7.44
N ASP A 43 3.13 -0.65 6.34
CA ASP A 43 2.80 -1.17 5.02
C ASP A 43 3.30 -2.62 4.84
N LYS A 44 4.30 -3.05 5.61
CA LYS A 44 4.67 -4.48 5.66
C LYS A 44 3.54 -5.33 6.28
N ASN A 45 2.83 -4.78 7.29
CA ASN A 45 1.66 -5.45 7.84
C ASN A 45 0.51 -5.49 6.81
N ALA A 46 0.33 -4.43 6.03
CA ALA A 46 -0.63 -4.40 4.93
C ALA A 46 -0.30 -5.45 3.86
N LEU A 47 0.99 -5.58 3.47
CA LEU A 47 1.45 -6.63 2.55
C LEU A 47 1.18 -8.02 3.10
N GLU A 48 1.53 -8.27 4.37
CA GLU A 48 1.29 -9.56 5.02
C GLU A 48 -0.19 -9.93 5.03
N LEU A 49 -1.08 -8.98 5.34
CA LEU A 49 -2.52 -9.23 5.33
C LEU A 49 -2.99 -9.64 3.93
N GLY A 50 -2.56 -8.93 2.89
CA GLY A 50 -2.89 -9.27 1.50
C GLY A 50 -2.38 -10.66 1.11
N LEU A 51 -1.16 -10.99 1.49
CA LEU A 51 -0.55 -12.30 1.22
C LEU A 51 -1.27 -13.42 1.98
N ALA A 52 -1.61 -13.22 3.25
CA ALA A 52 -2.35 -14.19 4.05
C ALA A 52 -3.76 -14.47 3.48
N LEU A 53 -4.45 -13.43 3.01
CA LEU A 53 -5.75 -13.58 2.33
C LEU A 53 -5.61 -14.38 1.03
N ARG A 54 -4.60 -14.06 0.19
CA ARG A 54 -4.32 -14.84 -1.02
C ARG A 54 -3.98 -16.30 -0.70
N ASP A 55 -3.16 -16.54 0.31
CA ASP A 55 -2.73 -17.90 0.66
C ASP A 55 -3.92 -18.74 1.17
N ARG A 56 -4.87 -18.10 1.84
CA ARG A 56 -6.08 -18.78 2.37
C ARG A 56 -7.18 -18.98 1.32
N PHE A 57 -7.42 -18.00 0.46
CA PHE A 57 -8.57 -17.99 -0.46
C PHE A 57 -8.17 -18.12 -1.94
N GLY A 58 -6.89 -18.11 -2.26
CA GLY A 58 -6.39 -17.99 -3.63
C GLY A 58 -6.50 -16.55 -4.15
N GLY A 59 -6.00 -16.31 -5.36
CA GLY A 59 -6.08 -15.00 -6.01
C GLY A 59 -4.73 -14.35 -6.24
N THR A 60 -4.65 -13.01 -6.15
CA THR A 60 -3.43 -12.25 -6.47
C THR A 60 -3.25 -11.05 -5.54
N VAL A 61 -1.98 -10.71 -5.27
CA VAL A 61 -1.59 -9.50 -4.53
C VAL A 61 -0.73 -8.61 -5.42
N SER A 62 -1.18 -7.38 -5.64
CA SER A 62 -0.46 -6.35 -6.40
C SER A 62 0.06 -5.28 -5.45
N ALA A 63 1.38 -5.09 -5.38
CA ALA A 63 1.99 -4.01 -4.62
C ALA A 63 2.11 -2.75 -5.51
N VAL A 64 1.69 -1.60 -5.00
CA VAL A 64 1.72 -0.32 -5.71
C VAL A 64 2.44 0.72 -4.86
N THR A 65 3.32 1.50 -5.46
CA THR A 65 3.93 2.67 -4.82
C THR A 65 3.97 3.87 -5.76
N MET A 66 3.78 5.07 -5.23
CA MET A 66 4.02 6.31 -5.94
C MET A 66 5.34 6.91 -5.44
N GLY A 67 6.23 7.24 -6.36
CA GLY A 67 7.53 7.80 -5.98
C GLY A 67 8.52 7.96 -7.14
N PRO A 68 9.73 8.41 -6.83
CA PRO A 68 10.79 8.52 -7.82
C PRO A 68 11.25 7.13 -8.30
N PRO A 69 12.05 7.04 -9.38
CA PRO A 69 12.51 5.76 -9.93
C PRO A 69 13.16 4.81 -8.92
N GLN A 70 13.78 5.35 -7.87
CA GLN A 70 14.40 4.58 -6.77
C GLN A 70 13.38 3.80 -5.93
N ALA A 71 12.09 4.19 -5.94
CA ALA A 71 11.04 3.48 -5.23
C ALA A 71 10.79 2.05 -5.78
N LYS A 72 11.43 1.68 -6.91
CA LYS A 72 11.52 0.28 -7.35
C LYS A 72 12.10 -0.65 -6.28
N ASP A 73 12.95 -0.15 -5.40
CA ASP A 73 13.61 -1.01 -4.39
C ASP A 73 12.62 -1.54 -3.34
N VAL A 74 11.63 -0.73 -2.92
CA VAL A 74 10.58 -1.23 -2.01
C VAL A 74 9.62 -2.19 -2.72
N LEU A 75 9.40 -2.02 -4.02
CA LEU A 75 8.61 -2.95 -4.83
C LEU A 75 9.31 -4.31 -5.00
N LYS A 76 10.64 -4.31 -5.22
CA LYS A 76 11.44 -5.56 -5.22
C LYS A 76 11.26 -6.30 -3.89
N ARG A 77 11.34 -5.58 -2.76
CA ARG A 77 11.12 -6.18 -1.43
C ARG A 77 9.71 -6.75 -1.29
N ALA A 78 8.68 -6.08 -1.81
CA ALA A 78 7.31 -6.60 -1.84
C ALA A 78 7.21 -7.89 -2.68
N LEU A 79 7.86 -7.94 -3.85
CA LEU A 79 7.96 -9.17 -4.66
C LEU A 79 8.70 -10.30 -3.92
N PHE A 80 9.76 -9.98 -3.15
CA PHE A 80 10.50 -10.95 -2.33
C PHE A 80 9.71 -11.44 -1.13
N MET A 81 8.74 -10.65 -0.62
CA MET A 81 7.76 -11.12 0.36
C MET A 81 6.72 -12.06 -0.26
N GLY A 82 6.59 -12.08 -1.58
CA GLY A 82 5.73 -13.00 -2.31
C GLY A 82 4.58 -12.36 -3.07
N CYS A 83 4.57 -11.04 -3.29
CA CYS A 83 3.59 -10.38 -4.14
C CYS A 83 3.67 -10.91 -5.59
N ASP A 84 2.52 -10.91 -6.27
CA ASP A 84 2.39 -11.42 -7.64
C ASP A 84 2.77 -10.37 -8.67
N LYS A 85 2.42 -9.10 -8.40
CA LYS A 85 2.65 -7.96 -9.29
C LYS A 85 3.21 -6.78 -8.49
N ALA A 86 3.98 -5.92 -9.19
CA ALA A 86 4.51 -4.69 -8.64
C ALA A 86 4.37 -3.55 -9.64
N VAL A 87 3.85 -2.40 -9.19
CA VAL A 87 3.58 -1.24 -10.01
C VAL A 87 4.17 0.01 -9.37
N LEU A 88 5.02 0.71 -10.11
CA LEU A 88 5.55 2.01 -9.75
C LEU A 88 4.78 3.11 -10.48
N LEU A 89 4.24 4.06 -9.74
CA LEU A 89 3.67 5.29 -10.27
C LEU A 89 4.77 6.36 -10.20
N SER A 90 5.35 6.70 -11.35
CA SER A 90 6.49 7.60 -11.39
C SER A 90 6.38 8.59 -12.54
N ASP A 91 6.24 9.85 -12.17
CA ASP A 91 6.24 10.98 -13.07
C ASP A 91 6.73 12.21 -12.31
N ARG A 92 7.35 13.17 -12.99
CA ARG A 92 7.75 14.45 -12.39
C ARG A 92 6.56 15.25 -11.89
N ILE A 93 5.40 15.13 -12.57
CA ILE A 93 4.16 15.82 -12.21
C ILE A 93 3.59 15.34 -10.86
N PHE A 94 3.95 14.15 -10.39
CA PHE A 94 3.54 13.64 -9.08
C PHE A 94 4.36 14.22 -7.92
N GLY A 95 5.45 14.93 -8.22
CA GLY A 95 6.33 15.52 -7.22
C GLY A 95 5.63 16.59 -6.37
N GLY A 96 5.91 16.59 -5.06
CA GLY A 96 5.33 17.56 -4.13
C GLY A 96 3.84 17.37 -3.81
N ALA A 97 3.26 16.23 -4.19
CA ALA A 97 1.86 15.90 -3.91
C ALA A 97 1.59 15.87 -2.39
N ASP A 98 0.50 16.49 -1.97
CA ASP A 98 -0.07 16.32 -0.66
C ASP A 98 -0.90 15.01 -0.58
N THR A 99 -1.68 14.81 0.49
CA THR A 99 -2.49 13.60 0.65
C THR A 99 -3.68 13.55 -0.31
N LEU A 100 -4.19 14.71 -0.74
CA LEU A 100 -5.32 14.78 -1.68
C LEU A 100 -4.86 14.35 -3.08
N ALA A 101 -3.83 15.00 -3.62
CA ALA A 101 -3.25 14.68 -4.91
C ALA A 101 -2.69 13.23 -4.94
N THR A 102 -2.05 12.78 -3.86
CA THR A 102 -1.59 11.40 -3.72
C THR A 102 -2.77 10.42 -3.81
N GLY A 103 -3.82 10.62 -3.02
CA GLY A 103 -4.99 9.75 -3.01
C GLY A 103 -5.70 9.70 -4.37
N TYR A 104 -5.74 10.82 -5.10
CA TYR A 104 -6.24 10.85 -6.47
C TYR A 104 -5.43 9.93 -7.39
N VAL A 105 -4.11 10.08 -7.44
CA VAL A 105 -3.23 9.26 -8.31
C VAL A 105 -3.33 7.78 -7.95
N LEU A 106 -3.35 7.44 -6.66
CA LEU A 106 -3.51 6.05 -6.20
C LEU A 106 -4.87 5.46 -6.61
N SER A 107 -5.93 6.27 -6.57
CA SER A 107 -7.26 5.84 -7.03
C SER A 107 -7.29 5.55 -8.54
N MET A 108 -6.59 6.36 -9.35
CA MET A 108 -6.45 6.11 -10.78
C MET A 108 -5.66 4.83 -11.06
N ALA A 109 -4.63 4.55 -10.28
CA ALA A 109 -3.88 3.30 -10.37
C ALA A 109 -4.75 2.09 -10.02
N ALA A 110 -5.57 2.17 -8.97
CA ALA A 110 -6.51 1.12 -8.61
C ALA A 110 -7.52 0.85 -9.75
N LYS A 111 -8.10 1.90 -10.32
CA LYS A 111 -9.00 1.80 -11.48
C LYS A 111 -8.32 1.14 -12.69
N LYS A 112 -7.06 1.50 -12.97
CA LYS A 112 -6.29 0.92 -14.08
C LYS A 112 -5.93 -0.55 -13.86
N LEU A 113 -5.69 -0.98 -12.62
CA LEU A 113 -5.48 -2.39 -12.27
C LEU A 113 -6.73 -3.24 -12.53
N GLY A 114 -7.89 -2.61 -12.59
CA GLY A 114 -9.18 -3.25 -12.86
C GLY A 114 -9.84 -3.79 -11.59
N ASP A 115 -10.70 -4.81 -11.75
CA ASP A 115 -11.45 -5.36 -10.63
C ASP A 115 -10.54 -5.84 -9.51
N PHE A 116 -10.85 -5.41 -8.28
CA PHE A 116 -10.23 -5.86 -7.06
C PHE A 116 -11.28 -5.98 -5.95
N ASP A 117 -10.98 -6.79 -4.95
CA ASP A 117 -11.86 -6.98 -3.79
C ASP A 117 -11.45 -6.06 -2.64
N LEU A 118 -10.15 -5.89 -2.43
CA LEU A 118 -9.63 -5.16 -1.29
C LEU A 118 -8.41 -4.32 -1.66
N ALA A 119 -8.45 -3.04 -1.30
CA ALA A 119 -7.29 -2.15 -1.32
C ALA A 119 -6.82 -1.92 0.12
N ILE A 120 -5.54 -2.22 0.42
CA ILE A 120 -4.99 -2.18 1.76
C ILE A 120 -3.87 -1.15 1.84
N PHE A 121 -3.87 -0.35 2.91
CA PHE A 121 -2.85 0.63 3.26
C PHE A 121 -2.35 0.39 4.69
N GLY A 122 -1.14 0.79 5.02
CA GLY A 122 -0.81 1.10 6.41
C GLY A 122 -1.63 2.29 6.90
N ASN A 123 -1.97 2.34 8.18
CA ASN A 123 -2.77 3.43 8.72
C ASN A 123 -2.06 4.79 8.66
N LYS A 124 -0.73 4.79 8.70
CA LYS A 124 0.10 6.00 8.58
C LYS A 124 1.51 5.67 8.08
N ALA A 125 2.18 6.68 7.52
CA ALA A 125 3.60 6.60 7.20
C ALA A 125 4.42 7.29 8.30
N SER A 126 5.53 6.69 8.71
CA SER A 126 6.35 7.21 9.82
C SER A 126 7.09 8.52 9.51
N ASP A 127 7.14 8.93 8.24
CA ASP A 127 7.77 10.18 7.80
C ASP A 127 6.82 11.39 7.75
N ALA A 128 5.49 11.17 7.75
CA ALA A 128 4.49 12.25 7.61
C ALA A 128 3.28 12.12 8.54
N GLU A 129 2.93 10.92 8.97
CA GLU A 129 1.89 10.58 9.98
C GLU A 129 0.49 11.18 9.76
N THR A 130 0.11 11.57 8.53
CA THR A 130 -1.18 12.20 8.27
C THR A 130 -2.38 11.26 8.43
N ALA A 131 -2.18 9.95 8.24
CA ALA A 131 -3.22 8.91 8.25
C ALA A 131 -4.38 9.15 7.25
N GLN A 132 -4.17 9.97 6.22
CA GLN A 132 -5.24 10.43 5.31
C GLN A 132 -5.23 9.74 3.94
N THR A 133 -4.09 9.21 3.47
CA THR A 133 -3.95 8.71 2.09
C THR A 133 -4.95 7.60 1.76
N GLY A 134 -5.10 6.61 2.63
CA GLY A 134 -6.09 5.54 2.45
C GLY A 134 -7.53 6.05 2.37
N PRO A 135 -8.00 6.83 3.38
CA PRO A 135 -9.32 7.47 3.37
C PRO A 135 -9.60 8.33 2.13
N VAL A 136 -8.65 9.16 1.71
CA VAL A 136 -8.78 9.99 0.51
C VAL A 136 -8.90 9.14 -0.75
N THR A 137 -8.08 8.08 -0.86
CA THR A 137 -8.16 7.13 -1.98
C THR A 137 -9.53 6.44 -2.02
N ALA A 138 -10.08 6.03 -0.86
CA ALA A 138 -11.42 5.44 -0.76
C ALA A 138 -12.50 6.41 -1.26
N GLY A 139 -12.40 7.69 -0.88
CA GLY A 139 -13.30 8.75 -1.35
C GLY A 139 -13.29 8.90 -2.87
N PHE A 140 -12.11 8.95 -3.51
CA PHE A 140 -12.01 9.01 -4.98
C PHE A 140 -12.48 7.75 -5.70
N LEU A 141 -12.44 6.60 -5.02
CA LEU A 141 -12.97 5.34 -5.57
C LEU A 141 -14.47 5.20 -5.34
N GLY A 142 -15.06 5.96 -4.42
CA GLY A 142 -16.46 5.81 -4.00
C GLY A 142 -16.70 4.48 -3.28
N LEU A 143 -15.69 3.96 -2.57
CA LEU A 143 -15.74 2.65 -1.92
C LEU A 143 -15.87 2.76 -0.40
N PRO A 144 -16.48 1.75 0.25
CA PRO A 144 -16.49 1.64 1.69
C PRO A 144 -15.09 1.63 2.29
N LEU A 145 -14.95 2.17 3.49
CA LEU A 145 -13.67 2.36 4.17
C LEU A 145 -13.69 1.76 5.59
N GLY A 146 -12.70 0.89 5.89
CA GLY A 146 -12.36 0.50 7.26
C GLY A 146 -11.04 1.12 7.69
N THR A 147 -10.99 1.87 8.79
CA THR A 147 -9.75 2.53 9.25
C THR A 147 -9.15 1.88 10.48
N SER A 148 -7.80 1.86 10.52
CA SER A 148 -7.03 1.38 11.69
C SER A 148 -7.42 -0.04 12.13
N VAL A 149 -7.62 -0.91 11.16
CA VAL A 149 -8.03 -2.31 11.38
C VAL A 149 -6.92 -3.08 12.09
N ASP A 150 -7.25 -3.75 13.19
CA ASP A 150 -6.35 -4.61 13.97
C ASP A 150 -6.70 -6.11 13.85
N ALA A 151 -7.85 -6.45 13.29
CA ALA A 151 -8.20 -7.81 12.87
C ALA A 151 -9.21 -7.78 11.72
N LEU A 152 -9.13 -8.77 10.83
CA LEU A 152 -10.01 -8.90 9.68
C LEU A 152 -10.40 -10.35 9.45
N GLU A 153 -11.68 -10.57 9.19
CA GLU A 153 -12.24 -11.86 8.75
C GLU A 153 -13.07 -11.66 7.49
N LEU A 154 -13.05 -12.66 6.60
CA LEU A 154 -13.89 -12.68 5.41
C LEU A 154 -15.21 -13.38 5.76
N ASP A 155 -16.35 -12.75 5.45
CA ASP A 155 -17.70 -13.30 5.66
C ASP A 155 -18.52 -13.17 4.37
N GLY A 156 -18.46 -14.19 3.55
CA GLY A 156 -19.08 -14.21 2.21
C GLY A 156 -18.46 -13.14 1.30
N ASN A 157 -19.27 -12.20 0.82
CA ASN A 157 -18.84 -11.06 0.01
C ASN A 157 -18.64 -9.79 0.86
N ALA A 158 -18.26 -9.95 2.10
CA ALA A 158 -18.02 -8.85 3.04
C ALA A 158 -16.79 -9.16 3.90
N ILE A 159 -16.23 -8.13 4.48
CA ILE A 159 -15.20 -8.22 5.52
C ILE A 159 -15.77 -7.76 6.85
N VAL A 160 -15.39 -8.45 7.91
CA VAL A 160 -15.62 -8.04 9.30
C VAL A 160 -14.30 -7.49 9.82
N CYS A 161 -14.28 -6.19 10.08
CA CYS A 161 -13.11 -5.46 10.57
C CYS A 161 -13.29 -5.14 12.05
N ARG A 162 -12.26 -5.40 12.84
CA ARG A 162 -12.15 -4.90 14.21
C ARG A 162 -11.10 -3.79 14.26
N ARG A 163 -11.36 -2.76 15.04
CA ARG A 163 -10.39 -1.72 15.41
C ARG A 163 -10.45 -1.42 16.89
N SER A 164 -9.31 -1.10 17.48
CA SER A 164 -9.20 -0.67 18.87
C SER A 164 -8.94 0.82 18.95
N PHE A 165 -9.54 1.47 19.94
CA PHE A 165 -9.35 2.90 20.25
C PHE A 165 -9.38 3.11 21.76
N THR A 166 -9.04 4.31 22.20
CA THR A 166 -9.09 4.64 23.63
C THR A 166 -10.51 4.49 24.17
N GLY A 167 -10.72 3.51 25.04
CA GLY A 167 -12.02 3.23 25.66
C GLY A 167 -12.78 2.05 25.10
N GLY A 168 -12.29 1.36 24.03
CA GLY A 168 -12.98 0.18 23.54
C GLY A 168 -12.50 -0.38 22.21
N THR A 169 -13.30 -1.31 21.72
CA THR A 169 -13.16 -1.90 20.38
C THR A 169 -14.46 -1.73 19.59
N GLU A 170 -14.33 -1.56 18.30
CA GLU A 170 -15.43 -1.52 17.35
C GLU A 170 -15.28 -2.67 16.36
N THR A 171 -16.39 -3.32 16.06
CA THR A 171 -16.47 -4.32 14.98
C THR A 171 -17.47 -3.82 13.94
N SER A 172 -17.03 -3.73 12.70
CA SER A 172 -17.85 -3.30 11.57
C SER A 172 -17.84 -4.35 10.47
N LYS A 173 -18.96 -4.47 9.75
CA LYS A 173 -19.07 -5.32 8.56
C LYS A 173 -19.17 -4.44 7.32
N THR A 174 -18.32 -4.70 6.32
CA THR A 174 -18.19 -3.87 5.12
C THR A 174 -18.26 -4.76 3.88
N ALA A 175 -19.10 -4.39 2.92
CA ALA A 175 -19.20 -5.10 1.65
C ALA A 175 -17.93 -4.89 0.80
N LEU A 176 -17.55 -5.91 0.02
CA LEU A 176 -16.51 -5.82 -1.00
C LEU A 176 -17.11 -5.28 -2.32
N PRO A 177 -16.34 -4.53 -3.14
CA PRO A 177 -14.96 -4.10 -2.89
C PRO A 177 -14.86 -3.00 -1.82
N ALA A 178 -13.75 -2.98 -1.09
CA ALA A 178 -13.54 -2.04 0.00
C ALA A 178 -12.08 -1.54 0.06
N VAL A 179 -11.87 -0.44 0.77
CA VAL A 179 -10.55 0.07 1.16
C VAL A 179 -10.39 -0.08 2.67
N ILE A 180 -9.22 -0.53 3.11
CA ILE A 180 -8.90 -0.56 4.54
C ILE A 180 -7.53 0.04 4.83
N THR A 181 -7.38 0.60 6.01
CA THR A 181 -6.07 0.91 6.58
C THR A 181 -5.83 0.03 7.79
N VAL A 182 -4.62 -0.51 7.96
CA VAL A 182 -4.28 -1.45 9.02
C VAL A 182 -3.29 -0.87 10.02
N THR A 183 -3.33 -1.36 11.25
CA THR A 183 -2.34 -1.07 12.28
C THR A 183 -1.31 -2.20 12.38
N PRO A 184 -0.16 -2.00 13.07
CA PRO A 184 0.80 -3.08 13.31
C PRO A 184 0.23 -4.27 14.09
N ALA A 185 -0.88 -4.08 14.82
CA ALA A 185 -1.52 -5.15 15.60
C ALA A 185 -2.24 -6.20 14.75
N VAL A 186 -2.46 -5.94 13.44
CA VAL A 186 -3.21 -6.84 12.55
C VAL A 186 -2.51 -8.18 12.33
N ASN A 187 -1.18 -8.19 12.29
CA ASN A 187 -0.36 -9.40 12.06
C ASN A 187 1.13 -9.14 12.33
N THR A 188 1.92 -10.22 12.20
CA THR A 188 3.39 -10.14 12.14
C THR A 188 3.83 -10.41 10.70
N PRO A 189 4.50 -9.46 10.01
CA PRO A 189 4.96 -9.66 8.65
C PRO A 189 5.92 -10.85 8.51
N ARG A 190 5.72 -11.64 7.46
CA ARG A 190 6.61 -12.76 7.13
C ARG A 190 7.99 -12.29 6.71
N PHE A 191 8.99 -13.16 6.91
CA PHE A 191 10.32 -12.97 6.33
C PHE A 191 10.33 -13.36 4.84
N MET A 192 11.25 -12.76 4.11
CA MET A 192 11.54 -13.16 2.73
C MET A 192 12.24 -14.53 2.74
N THR A 193 11.66 -15.51 2.06
CA THR A 193 12.30 -16.81 1.90
C THR A 193 13.22 -16.83 0.67
N PRO A 194 14.29 -17.65 0.62
CA PRO A 194 15.12 -17.79 -0.57
C PRO A 194 14.31 -18.10 -1.84
N ALA A 195 13.29 -18.96 -1.73
CA ALA A 195 12.40 -19.30 -2.83
C ALA A 195 11.64 -18.09 -3.36
N ASN A 196 11.05 -17.28 -2.47
CA ASN A 196 10.33 -16.06 -2.86
C ASN A 196 11.27 -15.01 -3.46
N VAL A 197 12.50 -14.90 -2.98
CA VAL A 197 13.51 -13.99 -3.57
C VAL A 197 13.83 -14.41 -4.99
N ILE A 198 14.11 -15.71 -5.23
CA ILE A 198 14.41 -16.24 -6.58
C ILE A 198 13.21 -16.03 -7.52
N ASP A 199 11.98 -16.26 -7.05
CA ASP A 199 10.78 -16.02 -7.83
C ASP A 199 10.57 -14.52 -8.10
N GLY A 200 10.74 -13.69 -7.09
CA GLY A 200 10.59 -12.23 -7.20
C GLY A 200 11.61 -11.59 -8.16
N LEU A 201 12.82 -12.14 -8.26
CA LEU A 201 13.84 -11.69 -9.23
C LEU A 201 13.42 -11.91 -10.69
N LYS A 202 12.51 -12.85 -10.96
CA LYS A 202 11.99 -13.14 -12.29
C LYS A 202 10.82 -12.21 -12.67
N LYS A 203 10.19 -11.56 -11.68
CA LYS A 203 9.03 -10.69 -11.88
C LYS A 203 9.47 -9.29 -12.28
N GLY A 204 8.80 -8.71 -13.28
CA GLY A 204 8.99 -7.34 -13.69
C GLY A 204 8.26 -6.35 -12.77
N ILE A 205 8.74 -5.10 -12.79
CA ILE A 205 8.04 -3.96 -12.19
C ILE A 205 7.46 -3.12 -13.32
N THR A 206 6.14 -3.00 -13.35
CA THR A 206 5.45 -2.13 -14.29
C THR A 206 5.61 -0.68 -13.83
N VAL A 207 5.87 0.24 -14.76
CA VAL A 207 5.96 1.68 -14.43
C VAL A 207 4.85 2.40 -15.19
N TRP A 208 4.07 3.21 -14.47
CA TRP A 208 3.04 4.06 -15.06
C TRP A 208 3.31 5.53 -14.72
N ASN A 209 3.17 6.38 -15.72
CA ASN A 209 3.19 7.83 -15.61
C ASN A 209 1.76 8.41 -15.58
N CYS A 210 1.64 9.73 -15.57
CA CYS A 210 0.36 10.44 -15.54
C CYS A 210 -0.52 10.10 -16.77
N ALA A 211 0.07 10.07 -17.95
CA ALA A 211 -0.64 9.74 -19.18
C ALA A 211 -1.09 8.28 -19.21
N ASP A 212 -0.25 7.35 -18.75
CA ASP A 212 -0.61 5.94 -18.64
C ASP A 212 -1.82 5.71 -17.73
N LEU A 213 -1.95 6.51 -16.68
CA LEU A 213 -3.07 6.46 -15.73
C LEU A 213 -4.31 7.21 -16.22
N GLY A 214 -4.18 8.07 -17.23
CA GLY A 214 -5.25 8.98 -17.64
C GLY A 214 -5.59 10.02 -16.56
N CYS A 215 -4.59 10.44 -15.77
CA CYS A 215 -4.78 11.44 -14.73
C CYS A 215 -5.02 12.84 -15.31
N ASP A 216 -5.86 13.60 -14.64
CA ASP A 216 -5.95 15.06 -14.80
C ASP A 216 -4.72 15.69 -14.13
N GLU A 217 -3.85 16.31 -14.92
CA GLU A 217 -2.62 16.94 -14.45
C GLU A 217 -2.86 18.03 -13.40
N ALA A 218 -4.03 18.71 -13.46
CA ALA A 218 -4.39 19.75 -12.50
C ALA A 218 -4.67 19.20 -11.09
N LYS A 219 -4.86 17.87 -10.97
CA LYS A 219 -5.08 17.15 -9.70
C LYS A 219 -3.85 16.38 -9.24
N CYS A 220 -2.69 16.61 -9.87
CA CYS A 220 -1.46 15.90 -9.57
C CYS A 220 -0.41 16.82 -8.94
N GLY A 221 0.44 16.26 -8.07
CA GLY A 221 1.59 16.94 -7.49
C GLY A 221 1.18 18.19 -6.69
N VAL A 222 1.98 19.27 -6.85
CA VAL A 222 1.76 20.55 -6.14
C VAL A 222 0.49 21.28 -6.61
N LYS A 223 -0.08 20.92 -7.74
CA LYS A 223 -1.26 21.57 -8.31
C LYS A 223 -2.58 20.99 -7.80
N GLY A 224 -2.55 19.76 -7.30
CA GLY A 224 -3.73 18.97 -6.91
C GLY A 224 -4.25 19.16 -5.48
#